data_a29fad3835ecd97a9c640da6f4b4dc7a
#
_entry.id   a29fad3835ecd97a9c640da6f4b4dc7a
#
_cell.length_a   1.000
_cell.length_b   1.000
_cell.length_c   1.000
_cell.angle_alpha   90.00
_cell.angle_beta   90.00
_cell.angle_gamma   90.00
#
_symmetry.space_group_name_H-M   'P 1'
#
loop_
_entity.id
_entity.type
_entity.pdbx_description
1 polymer ?
#
loop_
_entity_poly.entity_id
_entity_poly.type
_entity_poly.pdbx_seq_one_letter_code
_entity_poly.pdbx_strand_id
1 'polypeptide(L)'
;MNLMCISGVLRSIYRNHGIHGRHGIGNEKRPCKMSPNRRILLNIVATYGRSLYALVCGLFTARWVLAALGKQDFGLYGVVGGMTVFIAFLNNLLSIATGRFYAFAEGQALKSAEEGQEEAGLEECRRWFSSAVLLHTLIPVGLVVVGYPLGLYAVEHWLTIPADRMSSCIWVFRFVCISCFVGMVNVPFQAMYTAKQYIAELTVYGVAATTANVFFMYFMVTHPGDWLTKYALWMCLVAVVPQLIICIRAIKIFPECRFRLTYALDWSRAGRLAAFASWQAFGGLGAIFRGQGIQILVNKYFGPAYNASMSIANQVSAQSQTLSGAMMGAFAPAITTACGAGRYDEMRALAYRTCKFGILLSLIFVLPLALELRTILDLWLVNPPPYTAELCWCILLMAIIDKSAAGHMLAVAAKGKIAAYQTFLGGSLILTLPLAWIFVVRDLGFVSVGWAMVVTMAMCAWGRVWFARRLVGMGARCWLFKIMVPITIVAIVAGGFGYISRFAMKPSLPRIGLTTLICELVFLPLAWFIRLDSAERAYITLRLKRLVNP
;
A
#
# COMPACT_ATOMS: atom_id res chain seq x y z
N MET A 1 6.13 28.38 -6.68
CA MET A 1 5.37 27.57 -7.66
C MET A 1 3.90 27.75 -7.34
N ASN A 2 3.18 28.46 -8.23
CA ASN A 2 1.98 29.23 -7.96
C ASN A 2 0.77 28.41 -7.47
N LEU A 3 0.10 28.90 -6.42
CA LEU A 3 -1.25 28.51 -5.96
C LEU A 3 -2.30 28.45 -7.10
N MET A 4 -2.06 29.12 -8.21
CA MET A 4 -2.88 29.06 -9.42
C MET A 4 -2.90 27.70 -10.11
N CYS A 5 -1.82 26.90 -10.07
CA CYS A 5 -1.82 25.54 -10.63
C CYS A 5 -2.71 24.58 -9.84
N ILE A 6 -2.72 24.70 -8.51
CA ILE A 6 -3.59 23.87 -7.65
C ILE A 6 -5.05 24.22 -7.87
N SER A 7 -5.38 25.51 -8.04
CA SER A 7 -6.74 25.96 -8.35
C SER A 7 -7.21 25.51 -9.74
N GLY A 8 -6.31 25.41 -10.71
CA GLY A 8 -6.59 24.90 -12.05
C GLY A 8 -6.90 23.40 -12.07
N VAL A 9 -6.14 22.61 -11.33
CA VAL A 9 -6.38 21.16 -11.16
C VAL A 9 -7.69 20.93 -10.40
N LEU A 10 -7.94 21.68 -9.32
CA LEU A 10 -9.20 21.61 -8.59
C LEU A 10 -10.38 22.05 -9.45
N ARG A 11 -10.28 23.14 -10.25
CA ARG A 11 -11.35 23.55 -11.17
C ARG A 11 -11.60 22.54 -12.29
N SER A 12 -10.56 21.85 -12.79
CA SER A 12 -10.70 20.75 -13.76
C SER A 12 -11.42 19.55 -13.14
N ILE A 13 -11.15 19.25 -11.88
CA ILE A 13 -11.87 18.22 -11.10
C ILE A 13 -13.30 18.67 -10.81
N TYR A 14 -13.51 19.95 -10.43
CA TYR A 14 -14.83 20.52 -10.13
C TYR A 14 -15.76 20.68 -11.34
N ARG A 15 -15.22 21.01 -12.52
CA ARG A 15 -16.03 21.15 -13.75
C ARG A 15 -16.64 19.83 -14.24
N ASN A 16 -16.16 18.69 -13.77
CA ASN A 16 -16.65 17.36 -14.18
C ASN A 16 -17.64 16.73 -13.19
N HIS A 17 -18.03 17.44 -12.12
CA HIS A 17 -18.91 16.92 -11.07
C HIS A 17 -20.15 17.82 -10.91
N GLY A 18 -21.01 17.81 -11.92
CA GLY A 18 -22.37 18.37 -11.83
C GLY A 18 -23.20 17.61 -10.79
N ILE A 19 -23.63 18.32 -9.78
CA ILE A 19 -24.53 17.89 -8.72
C ILE A 19 -25.86 17.48 -9.37
N HIS A 20 -26.32 16.26 -9.16
CA HIS A 20 -27.71 15.88 -9.44
C HIS A 20 -28.62 16.54 -8.42
N GLY A 21 -29.26 17.59 -8.83
CA GLY A 21 -30.36 18.24 -8.12
C GLY A 21 -31.45 18.64 -9.11
N ARG A 22 -32.58 17.93 -9.04
CA ARG A 22 -33.96 18.27 -9.49
C ARG A 22 -34.21 18.66 -10.94
N HIS A 23 -35.29 18.03 -11.47
CA HIS A 23 -36.03 18.26 -12.69
C HIS A 23 -36.03 19.71 -13.20
N GLY A 24 -35.58 19.90 -14.45
CA GLY A 24 -35.76 21.08 -15.25
C GLY A 24 -35.36 20.78 -16.69
N ILE A 25 -36.30 20.90 -17.61
CA ILE A 25 -36.18 20.70 -19.05
C ILE A 25 -35.12 21.68 -19.58
N GLY A 26 -33.99 21.17 -20.07
CA GLY A 26 -32.97 21.98 -20.71
C GLY A 26 -31.83 21.09 -21.20
N ASN A 27 -31.46 21.28 -22.45
CA ASN A 27 -30.42 20.51 -23.21
C ASN A 27 -29.02 20.78 -22.63
N GLU A 28 -28.72 20.27 -21.40
CA GLU A 28 -27.39 20.33 -20.77
C GLU A 28 -26.55 19.16 -21.25
N LYS A 29 -25.46 19.46 -21.94
CA LYS A 29 -24.40 18.55 -22.31
C LYS A 29 -23.95 17.79 -21.04
N ARG A 30 -24.32 16.49 -20.93
CA ARG A 30 -23.87 15.60 -19.86
C ARG A 30 -22.35 15.69 -19.75
N PRO A 31 -21.77 15.96 -18.59
CA PRO A 31 -20.32 16.00 -18.43
C PRO A 31 -19.77 14.63 -18.81
N CYS A 32 -18.75 14.61 -19.65
CA CYS A 32 -18.12 13.44 -20.22
C CYS A 32 -17.64 12.52 -19.07
N LYS A 33 -18.37 11.43 -18.79
CA LYS A 33 -17.96 10.42 -17.79
C LYS A 33 -16.60 9.87 -18.20
N MET A 34 -15.58 10.12 -17.41
CA MET A 34 -14.25 9.58 -17.64
C MET A 34 -14.30 8.04 -17.73
N SER A 35 -13.66 7.46 -18.75
CA SER A 35 -13.59 6.00 -18.88
C SER A 35 -12.92 5.37 -17.65
N PRO A 36 -13.31 4.15 -17.22
CA PRO A 36 -12.73 3.45 -16.05
C PRO A 36 -11.19 3.38 -16.12
N ASN A 37 -10.63 3.06 -17.27
CA ASN A 37 -9.18 2.98 -17.48
C ASN A 37 -8.48 4.34 -17.26
N ARG A 38 -9.15 5.44 -17.60
CA ARG A 38 -8.62 6.79 -17.37
C ARG A 38 -8.55 7.13 -15.88
N ARG A 39 -9.57 6.74 -15.11
CA ARG A 39 -9.57 6.94 -13.65
C ARG A 39 -8.48 6.12 -12.98
N ILE A 40 -8.32 4.87 -13.37
CA ILE A 40 -7.26 4.00 -12.84
C ILE A 40 -5.87 4.60 -13.10
N LEU A 41 -5.59 5.04 -14.34
CA LEU A 41 -4.30 5.66 -14.66
C LEU A 41 -4.07 6.94 -13.86
N LEU A 42 -5.06 7.82 -13.76
CA LEU A 42 -4.95 9.07 -13.00
C LEU A 42 -4.70 8.78 -11.51
N ASN A 43 -5.37 7.78 -10.95
CA ASN A 43 -5.14 7.32 -9.59
C ASN A 43 -3.72 6.78 -9.39
N ILE A 44 -3.19 6.02 -10.35
CA ILE A 44 -1.82 5.51 -10.34
C ILE A 44 -0.84 6.69 -10.34
N VAL A 45 -0.93 7.60 -11.31
CA VAL A 45 -0.01 8.76 -11.43
C VAL A 45 -0.08 9.65 -10.20
N ALA A 46 -1.27 9.92 -9.69
CA ALA A 46 -1.45 10.72 -8.48
C ALA A 46 -0.81 10.06 -7.25
N THR A 47 -1.03 8.76 -7.07
CA THR A 47 -0.47 8.00 -5.95
C THR A 47 1.06 7.96 -6.01
N TYR A 48 1.64 7.80 -7.20
CA TYR A 48 3.09 7.84 -7.41
C TYR A 48 3.69 9.20 -7.12
N GLY A 49 3.11 10.26 -7.70
CA GLY A 49 3.54 11.62 -7.45
C GLY A 49 3.55 11.95 -5.96
N ARG A 50 2.50 11.55 -5.23
CA ARG A 50 2.44 11.68 -3.78
C ARG A 50 3.55 10.88 -3.08
N SER A 51 3.77 9.63 -3.47
CA SER A 51 4.76 8.77 -2.81
C SER A 51 6.18 9.32 -2.99
N LEU A 52 6.52 9.76 -4.20
CA LEU A 52 7.81 10.40 -4.49
C LEU A 52 7.96 11.71 -3.71
N TYR A 53 6.94 12.55 -3.72
CA TYR A 53 6.92 13.80 -2.95
C TYR A 53 7.12 13.55 -1.44
N ALA A 54 6.37 12.59 -0.87
CA ALA A 54 6.49 12.24 0.54
C ALA A 54 7.87 11.66 0.89
N LEU A 55 8.50 10.88 -0.02
CA LEU A 55 9.85 10.37 0.16
C LEU A 55 10.87 11.51 0.25
N VAL A 56 10.85 12.45 -0.71
CA VAL A 56 11.75 13.60 -0.73
C VAL A 56 11.55 14.46 0.54
N CYS A 57 10.31 14.79 0.87
CA CYS A 57 10.00 15.55 2.09
C CYS A 57 10.46 14.81 3.35
N GLY A 58 10.29 13.49 3.40
CA GLY A 58 10.66 12.64 4.54
C GLY A 58 12.17 12.69 4.85
N LEU A 59 13.01 12.76 3.82
CA LEU A 59 14.47 12.87 4.01
C LEU A 59 14.87 14.15 4.76
N PHE A 60 14.23 15.27 4.44
CA PHE A 60 14.50 16.55 5.12
C PHE A 60 13.85 16.61 6.50
N THR A 61 12.57 16.22 6.60
CA THR A 61 11.83 16.33 7.87
C THR A 61 12.38 15.44 8.96
N ALA A 62 12.86 14.23 8.66
CA ALA A 62 13.47 13.34 9.65
C ALA A 62 14.69 13.99 10.33
N ARG A 63 15.55 14.64 9.54
CA ARG A 63 16.71 15.36 10.06
C ARG A 63 16.30 16.55 10.93
N TRP A 64 15.31 17.33 10.49
CA TRP A 64 14.84 18.50 11.22
C TRP A 64 14.17 18.14 12.54
N VAL A 65 13.36 17.09 12.55
CA VAL A 65 12.72 16.59 13.78
C VAL A 65 13.77 16.15 14.81
N LEU A 66 14.77 15.38 14.37
CA LEU A 66 15.86 14.95 15.26
C LEU A 66 16.68 16.15 15.79
N ALA A 67 16.93 17.16 14.95
CA ALA A 67 17.65 18.37 15.35
C ALA A 67 16.85 19.21 16.36
N ALA A 68 15.54 19.35 16.18
CA ALA A 68 14.67 20.17 17.02
C ALA A 68 14.29 19.50 18.36
N LEU A 69 14.01 18.18 18.36
CA LEU A 69 13.65 17.42 19.57
C LEU A 69 14.88 16.95 20.35
N GLY A 70 16.03 16.77 19.68
CA GLY A 70 17.17 16.07 20.25
C GLY A 70 16.92 14.56 20.36
N LYS A 71 17.99 13.82 20.72
CA LYS A 71 17.95 12.33 20.74
C LYS A 71 16.97 11.78 21.78
N GLN A 72 16.88 12.43 22.94
CA GLN A 72 16.04 11.96 24.06
C GLN A 72 14.55 12.09 23.75
N ASP A 73 14.06 13.29 23.41
CA ASP A 73 12.64 13.53 23.13
C ASP A 73 12.18 12.84 21.86
N PHE A 74 13.04 12.73 20.84
CA PHE A 74 12.77 11.92 19.65
C PHE A 74 12.58 10.44 19.99
N GLY A 75 13.44 9.89 20.88
CA GLY A 75 13.31 8.52 21.38
C GLY A 75 12.04 8.31 22.17
N LEU A 76 11.70 9.21 23.09
CA LEU A 76 10.47 9.15 23.90
C LEU A 76 9.22 9.19 23.02
N TYR A 77 9.16 10.09 22.03
CA TYR A 77 8.07 10.14 21.05
C TYR A 77 7.92 8.81 20.29
N GLY A 78 9.05 8.23 19.86
CA GLY A 78 9.07 6.94 19.13
C GLY A 78 8.55 5.77 19.97
N VAL A 79 8.95 5.67 21.24
CA VAL A 79 8.53 4.59 22.14
C VAL A 79 7.04 4.71 22.48
N VAL A 80 6.59 5.90 22.88
CA VAL A 80 5.18 6.14 23.23
C VAL A 80 4.27 5.97 21.99
N GLY A 81 4.68 6.50 20.84
CA GLY A 81 3.97 6.31 19.56
C GLY A 81 3.94 4.85 19.11
N GLY A 82 5.03 4.11 19.36
CA GLY A 82 5.14 2.69 19.02
C GLY A 82 4.09 1.80 19.70
N MET A 83 3.54 2.18 20.85
CA MET A 83 2.46 1.45 21.53
C MET A 83 1.19 1.31 20.68
N THR A 84 1.00 2.16 19.67
CA THR A 84 -0.18 2.15 18.80
C THR A 84 -0.02 1.32 17.53
N VAL A 85 1.12 0.68 17.31
CA VAL A 85 1.37 -0.16 16.11
C VAL A 85 0.33 -1.28 15.96
N PHE A 86 -0.09 -1.88 17.07
CA PHE A 86 -1.15 -2.90 17.05
C PHE A 86 -2.49 -2.33 16.59
N ILE A 87 -2.84 -1.12 17.02
CA ILE A 87 -4.07 -0.43 16.59
C ILE A 87 -4.00 -0.13 15.09
N ALA A 88 -2.85 0.33 14.59
CA ALA A 88 -2.63 0.58 13.16
C ALA A 88 -2.78 -0.70 12.32
N PHE A 89 -2.29 -1.84 12.83
CA PHE A 89 -2.47 -3.14 12.19
C PHE A 89 -3.95 -3.52 12.09
N LEU A 90 -4.73 -3.44 13.19
CA LEU A 90 -6.16 -3.70 13.18
C LEU A 90 -6.92 -2.77 12.23
N ASN A 91 -6.56 -1.49 12.24
CA ASN A 91 -7.15 -0.49 11.36
C ASN A 91 -6.93 -0.83 9.87
N ASN A 92 -5.73 -1.27 9.51
CA ASN A 92 -5.41 -1.68 8.14
C ASN A 92 -6.26 -2.90 7.70
N LEU A 93 -6.43 -3.90 8.56
CA LEU A 93 -7.24 -5.08 8.27
C LEU A 93 -8.71 -4.74 8.04
N LEU A 94 -9.28 -3.92 8.91
CA LEU A 94 -10.66 -3.46 8.81
C LEU A 94 -10.85 -2.58 7.56
N SER A 95 -9.86 -1.75 7.21
CA SER A 95 -9.87 -0.92 6.00
C SER A 95 -9.91 -1.77 4.73
N ILE A 96 -9.11 -2.84 4.65
CA ILE A 96 -9.11 -3.78 3.52
C ILE A 96 -10.49 -4.46 3.39
N ALA A 97 -11.05 -4.91 4.51
CA ALA A 97 -12.36 -5.55 4.54
C ALA A 97 -13.46 -4.59 4.05
N THR A 98 -13.52 -3.39 4.63
CA THR A 98 -14.51 -2.36 4.30
C THR A 98 -14.41 -1.94 2.84
N GLY A 99 -13.20 -1.66 2.35
CA GLY A 99 -12.97 -1.31 0.94
C GLY A 99 -13.43 -2.40 -0.04
N ARG A 100 -13.21 -3.66 0.31
CA ARG A 100 -13.69 -4.80 -0.50
C ARG A 100 -15.21 -4.86 -0.55
N PHE A 101 -15.89 -4.77 0.61
CA PHE A 101 -17.35 -4.87 0.64
C PHE A 101 -18.02 -3.70 -0.08
N TYR A 102 -17.46 -2.48 0.03
CA TYR A 102 -17.99 -1.32 -0.68
C TYR A 102 -17.78 -1.42 -2.18
N ALA A 103 -16.60 -1.80 -2.64
CA ALA A 103 -16.35 -1.99 -4.06
C ALA A 103 -17.20 -3.12 -4.67
N PHE A 104 -17.49 -4.16 -3.88
CA PHE A 104 -18.40 -5.24 -4.29
C PHE A 104 -19.86 -4.76 -4.37
N ALA A 105 -20.34 -4.03 -3.35
CA ALA A 105 -21.68 -3.44 -3.34
C ALA A 105 -21.87 -2.42 -4.47
N GLU A 106 -20.85 -1.61 -4.77
CA GLU A 106 -20.86 -0.71 -5.92
C GLU A 106 -21.00 -1.47 -7.25
N GLY A 107 -20.32 -2.61 -7.38
CA GLY A 107 -20.49 -3.48 -8.55
C GLY A 107 -21.91 -4.04 -8.68
N GLN A 108 -22.53 -4.46 -7.56
CA GLN A 108 -23.92 -4.90 -7.54
C GLN A 108 -24.87 -3.76 -7.90
N ALA A 109 -24.63 -2.55 -7.37
CA ALA A 109 -25.44 -1.37 -7.69
C ALA A 109 -25.37 -1.00 -9.18
N LEU A 110 -24.20 -1.13 -9.82
CA LEU A 110 -24.05 -0.93 -11.27
C LEU A 110 -24.89 -1.92 -12.06
N LYS A 111 -24.90 -3.20 -11.64
CA LYS A 111 -25.73 -4.23 -12.27
C LYS A 111 -27.22 -3.92 -12.09
N SER A 112 -27.66 -3.60 -10.87
CA SER A 112 -29.04 -3.22 -10.59
C SER A 112 -29.50 -1.98 -11.40
N ALA A 113 -28.60 -1.02 -11.63
CA ALA A 113 -28.90 0.14 -12.46
C ALA A 113 -29.05 -0.25 -13.95
N GLU A 114 -28.28 -1.22 -14.46
CA GLU A 114 -28.44 -1.79 -15.81
C GLU A 114 -29.80 -2.52 -15.95
N GLU A 115 -30.32 -3.08 -14.84
CA GLU A 115 -31.62 -3.76 -14.74
C GLU A 115 -32.79 -2.78 -14.41
N GLY A 116 -32.55 -1.46 -14.32
CA GLY A 116 -33.55 -0.45 -13.99
C GLY A 116 -33.90 -0.31 -12.50
N GLN A 117 -33.10 -0.92 -11.61
CA GLN A 117 -33.29 -0.93 -10.15
C GLN A 117 -32.23 -0.09 -9.42
N GLU A 118 -32.02 1.14 -9.85
CA GLU A 118 -30.96 2.02 -9.34
C GLU A 118 -31.09 2.30 -7.83
N GLU A 119 -32.32 2.52 -7.34
CA GLU A 119 -32.59 2.79 -5.92
C GLU A 119 -32.22 1.59 -5.01
N ALA A 120 -32.49 0.37 -5.44
CA ALA A 120 -32.14 -0.84 -4.69
C ALA A 120 -30.63 -0.99 -4.54
N GLY A 121 -29.86 -0.70 -5.58
CA GLY A 121 -28.41 -0.67 -5.54
C GLY A 121 -27.84 0.38 -4.59
N LEU A 122 -28.40 1.57 -4.60
CA LEU A 122 -28.00 2.65 -3.68
C LEU A 122 -28.30 2.28 -2.21
N GLU A 123 -29.46 1.65 -1.98
CA GLU A 123 -29.83 1.20 -0.63
C GLU A 123 -28.90 0.11 -0.10
N GLU A 124 -28.50 -0.83 -0.93
CA GLU A 124 -27.55 -1.89 -0.53
C GLU A 124 -26.19 -1.28 -0.14
N CYS A 125 -25.69 -0.30 -0.88
CA CYS A 125 -24.47 0.44 -0.52
C CYS A 125 -24.62 1.18 0.83
N ARG A 126 -25.77 1.80 1.10
CA ARG A 126 -26.07 2.45 2.39
C ARG A 126 -26.09 1.48 3.56
N ARG A 127 -26.62 0.28 3.36
CA ARG A 127 -26.65 -0.77 4.39
C ARG A 127 -25.23 -1.20 4.76
N TRP A 128 -24.36 -1.44 3.78
CA TRP A 128 -22.95 -1.75 4.02
C TRP A 128 -22.22 -0.60 4.70
N PHE A 129 -22.47 0.64 4.27
CA PHE A 129 -21.88 1.82 4.88
C PHE A 129 -22.27 1.96 6.36
N SER A 130 -23.56 1.87 6.68
CA SER A 130 -24.05 2.03 8.04
C SER A 130 -23.53 0.94 8.99
N SER A 131 -23.48 -0.33 8.54
CA SER A 131 -22.90 -1.44 9.32
C SER A 131 -21.39 -1.25 9.53
N ALA A 132 -20.66 -0.77 8.53
CA ALA A 132 -19.23 -0.50 8.66
C ALA A 132 -18.97 0.66 9.63
N VAL A 133 -19.72 1.77 9.56
CA VAL A 133 -19.60 2.90 10.51
C VAL A 133 -19.82 2.43 11.94
N LEU A 134 -20.81 1.57 12.18
CA LEU A 134 -21.04 1.01 13.51
C LEU A 134 -19.81 0.24 14.03
N LEU A 135 -19.27 -0.68 13.24
CA LEU A 135 -18.06 -1.44 13.63
C LEU A 135 -16.85 -0.55 13.84
N HIS A 136 -16.62 0.40 12.93
CA HIS A 136 -15.52 1.35 13.01
C HIS A 136 -15.71 2.44 14.09
N THR A 137 -16.84 2.45 14.80
CA THR A 137 -17.08 3.24 16.00
C THR A 137 -16.97 2.39 17.26
N LEU A 138 -17.60 1.20 17.29
CA LEU A 138 -17.61 0.33 18.46
C LEU A 138 -16.22 -0.22 18.80
N ILE A 139 -15.45 -0.65 17.79
CA ILE A 139 -14.11 -1.20 18.00
C ILE A 139 -13.17 -0.16 18.63
N PRO A 140 -12.98 1.05 18.07
CA PRO A 140 -12.10 2.03 18.68
C PRO A 140 -12.65 2.56 20.04
N VAL A 141 -13.95 2.62 20.25
CA VAL A 141 -14.51 2.92 21.58
C VAL A 141 -14.07 1.85 22.60
N GLY A 142 -14.21 0.56 22.25
CA GLY A 142 -13.73 -0.53 23.10
C GLY A 142 -12.22 -0.46 23.36
N LEU A 143 -11.44 -0.15 22.33
CA LEU A 143 -9.99 0.03 22.44
C LEU A 143 -9.62 1.24 23.32
N VAL A 144 -10.38 2.32 23.29
CA VAL A 144 -10.15 3.47 24.16
C VAL A 144 -10.54 3.12 25.60
N VAL A 145 -11.70 2.50 25.83
CA VAL A 145 -12.17 2.16 27.18
C VAL A 145 -11.19 1.21 27.90
N VAL A 146 -10.64 0.22 27.19
CA VAL A 146 -9.72 -0.77 27.77
C VAL A 146 -8.26 -0.39 27.55
N GLY A 147 -7.91 0.01 26.35
CA GLY A 147 -6.52 0.22 25.95
C GLY A 147 -5.93 1.54 26.47
N TYR A 148 -6.74 2.59 26.61
CA TYR A 148 -6.22 3.86 27.13
C TYR A 148 -5.76 3.77 28.60
N PRO A 149 -6.53 3.20 29.55
CA PRO A 149 -6.06 3.02 30.93
C PRO A 149 -4.82 2.10 31.01
N LEU A 150 -4.82 0.99 30.27
CA LEU A 150 -3.67 0.08 30.23
C LEU A 150 -2.42 0.72 29.63
N GLY A 151 -2.59 1.48 28.56
CA GLY A 151 -1.49 2.21 27.93
C GLY A 151 -0.95 3.33 28.82
N LEU A 152 -1.83 4.07 29.50
CA LEU A 152 -1.42 5.09 30.46
C LEU A 152 -0.63 4.47 31.62
N TYR A 153 -1.12 3.36 32.18
CA TYR A 153 -0.40 2.60 33.21
C TYR A 153 0.98 2.14 32.71
N ALA A 154 1.07 1.67 31.47
CA ALA A 154 2.34 1.27 30.89
C ALA A 154 3.31 2.46 30.69
N VAL A 155 2.81 3.64 30.29
CA VAL A 155 3.62 4.86 30.18
C VAL A 155 4.17 5.27 31.53
N GLU A 156 3.36 5.20 32.59
CA GLU A 156 3.73 5.65 33.94
C GLU A 156 4.63 4.66 34.70
N HIS A 157 4.50 3.33 34.45
CA HIS A 157 5.12 2.30 35.28
C HIS A 157 6.10 1.39 34.54
N TRP A 158 5.94 1.18 33.24
CA TRP A 158 6.77 0.23 32.48
C TRP A 158 7.86 0.91 31.66
N LEU A 159 7.63 2.18 31.25
CA LEU A 159 8.61 2.90 30.45
C LEU A 159 9.55 3.69 31.33
N THR A 160 10.82 3.68 30.99
CA THR A 160 11.83 4.51 31.67
C THR A 160 11.77 5.93 31.09
N ILE A 161 10.96 6.78 31.71
CA ILE A 161 10.77 8.19 31.31
C ILE A 161 11.31 9.09 32.41
N PRO A 162 12.15 10.09 32.09
CA PRO A 162 12.60 11.08 33.07
C PRO A 162 11.41 11.86 33.66
N ALA A 163 11.48 12.17 34.96
CA ALA A 163 10.36 12.79 35.70
C ALA A 163 9.92 14.14 35.11
N ASP A 164 10.87 14.92 34.60
CA ASP A 164 10.62 16.22 33.93
C ASP A 164 9.91 16.06 32.57
N ARG A 165 9.95 14.88 31.94
CA ARG A 165 9.32 14.56 30.66
C ARG A 165 8.03 13.75 30.77
N MET A 166 7.68 13.25 31.95
CA MET A 166 6.51 12.38 32.14
C MET A 166 5.20 13.04 31.68
N SER A 167 4.96 14.29 32.06
CA SER A 167 3.76 15.04 31.65
C SER A 167 3.68 15.19 30.12
N SER A 168 4.80 15.51 29.47
CA SER A 168 4.87 15.60 28.00
C SER A 168 4.59 14.27 27.31
N CYS A 169 5.11 13.15 27.84
CA CYS A 169 4.88 11.80 27.30
C CYS A 169 3.41 11.36 27.44
N ILE A 170 2.75 11.72 28.55
CA ILE A 170 1.31 11.48 28.74
C ILE A 170 0.49 12.23 27.67
N TRP A 171 0.84 13.50 27.36
CA TRP A 171 0.20 14.25 26.29
C TRP A 171 0.48 13.65 24.92
N VAL A 172 1.72 13.21 24.64
CA VAL A 172 2.04 12.47 23.42
C VAL A 172 1.11 11.26 23.26
N PHE A 173 0.97 10.44 24.30
CA PHE A 173 0.11 9.27 24.29
C PHE A 173 -1.36 9.63 24.02
N ARG A 174 -1.88 10.68 24.66
CA ARG A 174 -3.25 11.17 24.42
C ARG A 174 -3.48 11.59 22.99
N PHE A 175 -2.58 12.39 22.40
CA PHE A 175 -2.71 12.85 21.02
C PHE A 175 -2.61 11.70 20.02
N VAL A 176 -1.76 10.73 20.28
CA VAL A 176 -1.67 9.53 19.44
C VAL A 176 -2.95 8.69 19.52
N CYS A 177 -3.53 8.50 20.71
CA CYS A 177 -4.83 7.82 20.89
C CYS A 177 -5.97 8.53 20.13
N ILE A 178 -6.04 9.86 20.20
CA ILE A 178 -7.03 10.66 19.45
C ILE A 178 -6.86 10.44 17.95
N SER A 179 -5.62 10.49 17.45
CA SER A 179 -5.32 10.27 16.04
C SER A 179 -5.74 8.88 15.56
N CYS A 180 -5.46 7.85 16.35
CA CYS A 180 -5.85 6.48 16.06
C CYS A 180 -7.38 6.31 16.07
N PHE A 181 -8.08 6.88 17.07
CA PHE A 181 -9.54 6.83 17.17
C PHE A 181 -10.19 7.45 15.94
N VAL A 182 -9.83 8.70 15.62
CA VAL A 182 -10.39 9.41 14.46
C VAL A 182 -10.04 8.67 13.16
N GLY A 183 -8.80 8.17 13.04
CA GLY A 183 -8.37 7.39 11.88
C GLY A 183 -9.22 6.13 11.66
N MET A 184 -9.56 5.39 12.72
CA MET A 184 -10.42 4.20 12.62
C MET A 184 -11.86 4.54 12.26
N VAL A 185 -12.45 5.56 12.89
CA VAL A 185 -13.81 6.03 12.60
C VAL A 185 -13.95 6.53 11.16
N ASN A 186 -12.88 7.09 10.59
CA ASN A 186 -12.90 7.62 9.23
C ASN A 186 -12.72 6.58 8.12
N VAL A 187 -12.33 5.34 8.43
CA VAL A 187 -12.12 4.27 7.44
C VAL A 187 -13.32 4.07 6.50
N PRO A 188 -14.58 3.99 6.96
CA PRO A 188 -15.73 3.83 6.07
C PRO A 188 -15.84 4.93 5.03
N PHE A 189 -15.53 6.17 5.39
CA PHE A 189 -15.57 7.31 4.46
C PHE A 189 -14.44 7.23 3.43
N GLN A 190 -13.21 6.93 3.83
CA GLN A 190 -12.10 6.73 2.88
C GLN A 190 -12.32 5.54 1.95
N ALA A 191 -12.88 4.45 2.48
CA ALA A 191 -13.20 3.26 1.69
C ALA A 191 -14.22 3.58 0.59
N MET A 192 -15.19 4.49 0.83
CA MET A 192 -16.13 4.95 -0.18
C MET A 192 -15.41 5.71 -1.32
N TYR A 193 -14.50 6.63 -1.00
CA TYR A 193 -13.66 7.29 -2.02
C TYR A 193 -12.90 6.28 -2.88
N THR A 194 -12.34 5.26 -2.24
CA THR A 194 -11.57 4.22 -2.93
C THR A 194 -12.47 3.35 -3.81
N ALA A 195 -13.63 2.91 -3.31
CA ALA A 195 -14.62 2.12 -4.06
C ALA A 195 -15.12 2.86 -5.29
N LYS A 196 -15.40 4.15 -5.14
CA LYS A 196 -15.84 5.05 -6.23
C LYS A 196 -14.69 5.54 -7.12
N GLN A 197 -13.44 5.08 -6.90
CA GLN A 197 -12.24 5.47 -7.67
C GLN A 197 -11.88 6.97 -7.59
N TYR A 198 -12.13 7.62 -6.44
CA TYR A 198 -11.77 9.02 -6.18
C TYR A 198 -10.41 9.15 -5.45
N ILE A 199 -9.47 8.23 -5.73
CA ILE A 199 -8.16 8.14 -5.05
C ILE A 199 -7.31 9.40 -5.30
N ALA A 200 -7.43 10.01 -6.48
CA ALA A 200 -6.71 11.25 -6.80
C ALA A 200 -7.07 12.40 -5.84
N GLU A 201 -8.33 12.50 -5.40
CA GLU A 201 -8.75 13.51 -4.41
C GLU A 201 -8.12 13.25 -3.03
N LEU A 202 -8.12 12.00 -2.56
CA LEU A 202 -7.42 11.62 -1.32
C LEU A 202 -5.92 11.95 -1.38
N THR A 203 -5.32 11.84 -2.57
CA THR A 203 -3.92 12.18 -2.81
C THR A 203 -3.66 13.68 -2.59
N VAL A 204 -4.55 14.56 -3.02
CA VAL A 204 -4.43 16.01 -2.81
C VAL A 204 -4.41 16.34 -1.31
N TYR A 205 -5.31 15.75 -0.52
CA TYR A 205 -5.30 15.94 0.94
C TYR A 205 -4.01 15.44 1.58
N GLY A 206 -3.50 14.30 1.12
CA GLY A 206 -2.22 13.75 1.59
C GLY A 206 -1.03 14.64 1.24
N VAL A 207 -0.98 15.21 0.04
CA VAL A 207 0.08 16.16 -0.37
C VAL A 207 -0.01 17.43 0.47
N ALA A 208 -1.20 18.00 0.67
CA ALA A 208 -1.39 19.19 1.50
C ALA A 208 -0.93 18.96 2.96
N ALA A 209 -1.27 17.80 3.54
CA ALA A 209 -0.84 17.43 4.88
C ALA A 209 0.70 17.28 4.95
N THR A 210 1.34 16.63 3.96
CA THR A 210 2.80 16.50 3.89
C THR A 210 3.47 17.88 3.77
N THR A 211 2.94 18.76 2.94
CA THR A 211 3.45 20.13 2.76
C THR A 211 3.36 20.92 4.06
N ALA A 212 2.21 20.89 4.73
CA ALA A 212 2.02 21.54 6.03
C ALA A 212 3.02 21.00 7.07
N ASN A 213 3.27 19.68 7.05
CA ASN A 213 4.24 19.05 7.94
C ASN A 213 5.68 19.55 7.68
N VAL A 214 6.08 19.68 6.41
CA VAL A 214 7.41 20.23 6.04
C VAL A 214 7.59 21.65 6.58
N PHE A 215 6.60 22.52 6.41
CA PHE A 215 6.66 23.90 6.92
C PHE A 215 6.76 23.95 8.44
N PHE A 216 5.99 23.13 9.14
CA PHE A 216 6.07 23.07 10.60
C PHE A 216 7.42 22.55 11.10
N MET A 217 7.98 21.51 10.46
CA MET A 217 9.30 20.98 10.83
C MET A 217 10.41 22.03 10.58
N TYR A 218 10.32 22.77 9.49
CA TYR A 218 11.22 23.89 9.24
C TYR A 218 11.10 24.96 10.32
N PHE A 219 9.87 25.32 10.70
CA PHE A 219 9.62 26.27 11.79
C PHE A 219 10.22 25.80 13.12
N MET A 220 10.06 24.51 13.47
CA MET A 220 10.64 23.94 14.70
C MET A 220 12.17 24.10 14.76
N VAL A 221 12.86 23.83 13.65
CA VAL A 221 14.34 23.90 13.60
C VAL A 221 14.84 25.35 13.72
N THR A 222 14.07 26.31 13.20
CA THR A 222 14.46 27.72 13.21
C THR A 222 14.13 28.44 14.52
N HIS A 223 13.30 27.85 15.39
CA HIS A 223 12.88 28.46 16.65
C HIS A 223 13.16 27.49 17.83
N PRO A 224 14.21 27.76 18.62
CA PRO A 224 14.54 26.91 19.77
C PRO A 224 13.42 26.95 20.83
N GLY A 225 13.14 25.79 21.45
CA GLY A 225 12.11 25.67 22.48
C GLY A 225 11.84 24.22 22.88
N ASP A 226 10.94 24.02 23.85
CA ASP A 226 10.43 22.68 24.19
C ASP A 226 9.37 22.27 23.18
N TRP A 227 9.72 21.31 22.33
CA TRP A 227 8.90 20.93 21.20
C TRP A 227 8.15 19.60 21.36
N LEU A 228 8.45 18.76 22.37
CA LEU A 228 7.91 17.40 22.45
C LEU A 228 6.37 17.39 22.39
N THR A 229 5.72 18.14 23.29
CA THR A 229 4.24 18.21 23.36
C THR A 229 3.65 18.94 22.14
N LYS A 230 4.29 20.04 21.70
CA LYS A 230 3.82 20.81 20.54
C LYS A 230 3.96 20.00 19.23
N TYR A 231 5.02 19.23 19.08
CA TYR A 231 5.22 18.32 17.97
C TYR A 231 4.14 17.24 17.93
N ALA A 232 3.86 16.62 19.09
CA ALA A 232 2.80 15.60 19.20
C ALA A 232 1.40 16.17 18.85
N LEU A 233 1.09 17.37 19.35
CA LEU A 233 -0.15 18.09 18.99
C LEU A 233 -0.22 18.34 17.49
N TRP A 234 0.88 18.84 16.87
CA TRP A 234 0.93 19.09 15.43
C TRP A 234 0.70 17.80 14.63
N MET A 235 1.37 16.71 14.99
CA MET A 235 1.20 15.41 14.34
C MET A 235 -0.23 14.90 14.45
N CYS A 236 -0.89 15.15 15.61
CA CYS A 236 -2.31 14.87 15.78
C CYS A 236 -3.17 15.71 14.83
N LEU A 237 -2.92 17.03 14.73
CA LEU A 237 -3.68 17.91 13.83
C LEU A 237 -3.51 17.50 12.36
N VAL A 238 -2.28 17.21 11.92
CA VAL A 238 -1.98 16.76 10.55
C VAL A 238 -2.65 15.41 10.25
N ALA A 239 -2.81 14.54 11.25
CA ALA A 239 -3.53 13.28 11.09
C ALA A 239 -5.06 13.49 11.08
N VAL A 240 -5.61 14.29 12.00
CA VAL A 240 -7.05 14.42 12.25
C VAL A 240 -7.75 15.36 11.25
N VAL A 241 -7.17 16.52 10.96
CA VAL A 241 -7.84 17.55 10.13
C VAL A 241 -8.18 17.04 8.72
N PRO A 242 -7.27 16.41 7.96
CA PRO A 242 -7.63 15.83 6.66
C PRO A 242 -8.72 14.76 6.76
N GLN A 243 -8.72 13.98 7.82
CA GLN A 243 -9.74 12.94 8.06
C GLN A 243 -11.13 13.54 8.24
N LEU A 244 -11.24 14.62 9.02
CA LEU A 244 -12.51 15.34 9.20
C LEU A 244 -12.99 15.96 7.88
N ILE A 245 -12.08 16.56 7.09
CA ILE A 245 -12.41 17.12 5.77
C ILE A 245 -12.95 16.01 4.86
N ILE A 246 -12.29 14.84 4.81
CA ILE A 246 -12.73 13.69 4.02
C ILE A 246 -14.11 13.21 4.46
N CYS A 247 -14.37 13.11 5.77
CA CYS A 247 -15.66 12.71 6.34
C CYS A 247 -16.79 13.67 5.92
N ILE A 248 -16.61 14.97 6.18
CA ILE A 248 -17.62 16.00 5.86
C ILE A 248 -17.91 16.01 4.35
N ARG A 249 -16.86 15.91 3.54
CA ARG A 249 -17.01 15.93 2.09
C ARG A 249 -17.63 14.64 1.56
N ALA A 250 -17.30 13.47 2.13
CA ALA A 250 -17.92 12.20 1.77
C ALA A 250 -19.44 12.24 1.96
N ILE A 251 -19.91 12.75 3.10
CA ILE A 251 -21.33 12.89 3.41
C ILE A 251 -22.04 13.82 2.39
N LYS A 252 -21.35 14.86 1.90
CA LYS A 252 -21.91 15.81 0.93
C LYS A 252 -21.97 15.25 -0.50
N ILE A 253 -20.95 14.46 -0.91
CA ILE A 253 -20.79 14.02 -2.31
C ILE A 253 -21.46 12.66 -2.53
N PHE A 254 -21.34 11.74 -1.58
CA PHE A 254 -21.81 10.37 -1.74
C PHE A 254 -23.14 10.18 -0.99
N PRO A 255 -24.27 10.01 -1.69
CA PRO A 255 -25.56 9.79 -1.06
C PRO A 255 -25.59 8.48 -0.26
N GLU A 256 -24.69 7.55 -0.53
CA GLU A 256 -24.50 6.30 0.21
C GLU A 256 -23.94 6.53 1.61
N CYS A 257 -23.18 7.62 1.83
CA CYS A 257 -22.58 7.96 3.14
C CYS A 257 -23.59 8.59 4.14
N ARG A 258 -24.87 8.41 3.92
CA ARG A 258 -25.90 8.80 4.89
C ARG A 258 -26.15 7.65 5.87
N PHE A 259 -25.66 7.82 7.10
CA PHE A 259 -25.84 6.85 8.17
C PHE A 259 -27.31 6.69 8.55
N ARG A 260 -27.76 5.44 8.70
CA ARG A 260 -29.07 5.05 9.24
C ARG A 260 -28.90 3.97 10.31
N LEU A 261 -29.38 4.25 11.53
CA LEU A 261 -29.23 3.33 12.65
C LEU A 261 -29.91 1.97 12.40
N THR A 262 -31.05 1.96 11.72
CA THR A 262 -31.79 0.73 11.33
C THR A 262 -30.95 -0.20 10.45
N TYR A 263 -30.09 0.36 9.58
CA TYR A 263 -29.19 -0.43 8.73
C TYR A 263 -27.89 -0.81 9.44
N ALA A 264 -27.48 0.00 10.42
CA ALA A 264 -26.26 -0.25 11.20
C ALA A 264 -26.37 -1.50 12.07
N LEU A 265 -27.55 -1.79 12.62
CA LEU A 265 -27.80 -2.94 13.49
C LEU A 265 -27.95 -4.28 12.75
N ASP A 266 -27.60 -4.35 11.46
CA ASP A 266 -27.50 -5.60 10.73
C ASP A 266 -26.24 -6.40 11.14
N TRP A 267 -26.38 -7.17 12.20
CA TRP A 267 -25.30 -8.02 12.73
C TRP A 267 -24.79 -9.06 11.76
N SER A 268 -25.63 -9.47 10.77
CA SER A 268 -25.20 -10.42 9.72
C SER A 268 -24.14 -9.78 8.81
N ARG A 269 -24.32 -8.51 8.39
CA ARG A 269 -23.32 -7.77 7.61
C ARG A 269 -22.08 -7.44 8.43
N ALA A 270 -22.27 -6.98 9.66
CA ALA A 270 -21.19 -6.71 10.59
C ALA A 270 -20.35 -7.98 10.81
N GLY A 271 -20.97 -9.13 11.04
CA GLY A 271 -20.31 -10.42 11.18
C GLY A 271 -19.53 -10.85 9.93
N ARG A 272 -20.09 -10.66 8.72
CA ARG A 272 -19.38 -10.95 7.46
C ARG A 272 -18.12 -10.07 7.28
N LEU A 273 -18.22 -8.79 7.63
CA LEU A 273 -17.09 -7.86 7.57
C LEU A 273 -16.00 -8.26 8.58
N ALA A 274 -16.40 -8.54 9.83
CA ALA A 274 -15.49 -8.98 10.88
C ALA A 274 -14.83 -10.32 10.54
N ALA A 275 -15.58 -11.30 10.04
CA ALA A 275 -15.06 -12.60 9.62
C ALA A 275 -14.03 -12.46 8.48
N PHE A 276 -14.30 -11.61 7.48
CA PHE A 276 -13.34 -11.35 6.42
C PHE A 276 -12.07 -10.69 6.96
N ALA A 277 -12.20 -9.69 7.83
CA ALA A 277 -11.07 -9.03 8.48
C ALA A 277 -10.25 -10.01 9.33
N SER A 278 -10.89 -10.92 10.08
CA SER A 278 -10.22 -11.95 10.89
C SER A 278 -9.42 -12.94 10.05
N TRP A 279 -9.95 -13.38 8.90
CA TRP A 279 -9.19 -14.22 7.98
C TRP A 279 -8.01 -13.48 7.34
N GLN A 280 -8.17 -12.20 7.02
CA GLN A 280 -7.05 -11.35 6.58
C GLN A 280 -6.01 -11.18 7.69
N ALA A 281 -6.44 -11.06 8.94
CA ALA A 281 -5.56 -11.01 10.10
C ALA A 281 -4.70 -12.27 10.21
N PHE A 282 -5.28 -13.45 10.03
CA PHE A 282 -4.56 -14.72 10.05
C PHE A 282 -3.42 -14.76 9.03
N GLY A 283 -3.69 -14.38 7.78
CA GLY A 283 -2.68 -14.26 6.75
C GLY A 283 -1.61 -13.19 7.08
N GLY A 284 -2.02 -12.05 7.61
CA GLY A 284 -1.14 -10.97 8.04
C GLY A 284 -0.24 -11.35 9.22
N LEU A 285 -0.77 -12.07 10.21
CA LEU A 285 -0.01 -12.62 11.32
C LEU A 285 1.08 -13.58 10.82
N GLY A 286 0.79 -14.43 9.84
CA GLY A 286 1.79 -15.30 9.22
C GLY A 286 2.98 -14.51 8.66
N ALA A 287 2.74 -13.36 8.05
CA ALA A 287 3.81 -12.47 7.57
C ALA A 287 4.62 -11.84 8.72
N ILE A 288 3.95 -11.43 9.81
CA ILE A 288 4.61 -10.88 11.01
C ILE A 288 5.45 -11.96 11.68
N PHE A 289 4.90 -13.15 11.91
CA PHE A 289 5.63 -14.28 12.50
C PHE A 289 6.85 -14.64 11.66
N ARG A 290 6.73 -14.70 10.33
CA ARG A 290 7.88 -14.90 9.45
C ARG A 290 8.93 -13.81 9.65
N GLY A 291 8.53 -12.53 9.60
CA GLY A 291 9.46 -11.39 9.71
C GLY A 291 10.22 -11.37 11.03
N GLN A 292 9.48 -11.39 12.14
CA GLN A 292 10.07 -11.34 13.49
C GLN A 292 10.78 -12.66 13.83
N GLY A 293 10.20 -13.80 13.50
CA GLY A 293 10.79 -15.11 13.77
C GLY A 293 12.12 -15.31 13.05
N ILE A 294 12.22 -14.89 11.78
CA ILE A 294 13.50 -14.96 11.04
C ILE A 294 14.55 -14.03 11.69
N GLN A 295 14.18 -12.84 12.15
CA GLN A 295 15.12 -11.96 12.85
C GLN A 295 15.63 -12.57 14.15
N ILE A 296 14.76 -13.22 14.93
CA ILE A 296 15.15 -13.94 16.17
C ILE A 296 16.07 -15.11 15.82
N LEU A 297 15.72 -15.91 14.81
CA LEU A 297 16.53 -17.04 14.36
C LEU A 297 17.92 -16.59 13.91
N VAL A 298 17.99 -15.56 13.07
CA VAL A 298 19.25 -14.98 12.59
C VAL A 298 20.09 -14.44 13.75
N ASN A 299 19.48 -13.74 14.69
CA ASN A 299 20.19 -13.22 15.86
C ASN A 299 20.80 -14.36 16.69
N LYS A 300 20.01 -15.42 16.95
CA LYS A 300 20.43 -16.56 17.77
C LYS A 300 21.59 -17.35 17.17
N TYR A 301 21.58 -17.59 15.87
CA TYR A 301 22.55 -18.48 15.21
C TYR A 301 23.73 -17.75 14.56
N PHE A 302 23.53 -16.51 14.11
CA PHE A 302 24.54 -15.75 13.37
C PHE A 302 24.95 -14.43 14.06
N GLY A 303 24.12 -13.92 14.96
CA GLY A 303 24.41 -12.72 15.74
C GLY A 303 23.90 -11.40 15.12
N PRO A 304 24.16 -10.26 15.81
CA PRO A 304 23.57 -8.96 15.48
C PRO A 304 23.97 -8.39 14.11
N ALA A 305 25.21 -8.64 13.66
CA ALA A 305 25.70 -8.15 12.37
C ALA A 305 24.89 -8.68 11.19
N TYR A 306 24.46 -9.93 11.25
CA TYR A 306 23.62 -10.56 10.23
C TYR A 306 22.16 -10.06 10.29
N ASN A 307 21.67 -9.67 11.46
CA ASN A 307 20.38 -8.99 11.60
C ASN A 307 20.40 -7.60 10.93
N ALA A 308 21.54 -6.89 11.00
CA ALA A 308 21.71 -5.65 10.26
C ALA A 308 21.58 -5.87 8.74
N SER A 309 22.19 -6.95 8.21
CA SER A 309 22.04 -7.34 6.80
C SER A 309 20.58 -7.58 6.41
N MET A 310 19.81 -8.28 7.26
CA MET A 310 18.37 -8.52 7.05
C MET A 310 17.57 -7.20 7.04
N SER A 311 17.88 -6.29 7.95
CA SER A 311 17.20 -4.99 8.04
C SER A 311 17.45 -4.14 6.79
N ILE A 312 18.70 -4.10 6.30
CA ILE A 312 19.07 -3.40 5.07
C ILE A 312 18.35 -4.02 3.86
N ALA A 313 18.37 -5.35 3.75
CA ALA A 313 17.70 -6.05 2.66
C ALA A 313 16.18 -5.81 2.64
N ASN A 314 15.52 -5.77 3.80
CA ASN A 314 14.12 -5.40 3.92
C ASN A 314 13.86 -3.95 3.51
N GLN A 315 14.75 -3.01 3.84
CA GLN A 315 14.65 -1.61 3.44
C GLN A 315 14.77 -1.46 1.92
N VAL A 316 15.73 -2.12 1.29
CA VAL A 316 15.90 -2.15 -0.17
C VAL A 316 14.64 -2.69 -0.85
N SER A 317 14.08 -3.80 -0.33
CA SER A 317 12.84 -4.38 -0.85
C SER A 317 11.65 -3.44 -0.71
N ALA A 318 11.47 -2.80 0.45
CA ALA A 318 10.36 -1.89 0.70
C ALA A 318 10.35 -0.73 -0.30
N GLN A 319 11.51 -0.14 -0.59
CA GLN A 319 11.63 0.95 -1.55
C GLN A 319 11.32 0.47 -2.99
N SER A 320 11.84 -0.69 -3.38
CA SER A 320 11.61 -1.24 -4.73
C SER A 320 10.14 -1.65 -4.98
N GLN A 321 9.38 -1.94 -3.92
CA GLN A 321 7.97 -2.33 -4.02
C GLN A 321 6.97 -1.17 -3.98
N THR A 322 7.40 0.04 -3.66
CA THR A 322 6.50 1.22 -3.53
C THR A 322 5.70 1.46 -4.80
N LEU A 323 6.34 1.38 -5.96
CA LEU A 323 5.73 1.62 -7.27
C LEU A 323 4.65 0.57 -7.59
N SER A 324 4.98 -0.70 -7.48
CA SER A 324 4.03 -1.78 -7.76
C SER A 324 2.88 -1.85 -6.73
N GLY A 325 3.13 -1.44 -5.49
CA GLY A 325 2.12 -1.35 -4.43
C GLY A 325 1.04 -0.31 -4.73
N ALA A 326 1.44 0.88 -5.16
CA ALA A 326 0.51 1.94 -5.55
C ALA A 326 -0.40 1.52 -6.72
N MET A 327 0.16 0.81 -7.70
CA MET A 327 -0.63 0.26 -8.80
C MET A 327 -1.66 -0.77 -8.30
N MET A 328 -1.27 -1.68 -7.42
CA MET A 328 -2.20 -2.66 -6.84
C MET A 328 -3.37 -1.97 -6.13
N GLY A 329 -3.10 -0.90 -5.37
CA GLY A 329 -4.13 -0.08 -4.72
C GLY A 329 -5.16 0.50 -5.70
N ALA A 330 -4.75 0.87 -6.91
CA ALA A 330 -5.64 1.40 -7.95
C ALA A 330 -6.47 0.30 -8.65
N PHE A 331 -5.90 -0.90 -8.84
CA PHE A 331 -6.60 -2.01 -9.51
C PHE A 331 -7.53 -2.78 -8.57
N ALA A 332 -7.25 -2.86 -7.28
CA ALA A 332 -8.02 -3.66 -6.32
C ALA A 332 -9.51 -3.29 -6.28
N PRO A 333 -9.93 -2.02 -6.19
CA PRO A 333 -11.35 -1.67 -6.21
C PRO A 333 -12.00 -1.99 -7.56
N ALA A 334 -11.30 -1.76 -8.69
CA ALA A 334 -11.84 -2.04 -10.03
C ALA A 334 -12.12 -3.55 -10.22
N ILE A 335 -11.19 -4.42 -9.79
CA ILE A 335 -11.36 -5.88 -9.80
C ILE A 335 -12.57 -6.30 -8.96
N THR A 336 -12.72 -5.70 -7.76
CA THR A 336 -13.79 -6.03 -6.84
C THR A 336 -15.16 -5.54 -7.34
N THR A 337 -15.21 -4.33 -7.93
CA THR A 337 -16.42 -3.78 -8.55
C THR A 337 -16.87 -4.64 -9.74
N ALA A 338 -15.94 -5.04 -10.62
CA ALA A 338 -16.26 -5.94 -11.74
C ALA A 338 -16.79 -7.30 -11.24
N CYS A 339 -16.24 -7.82 -10.13
CA CYS A 339 -16.74 -9.03 -9.48
C CYS A 339 -18.17 -8.85 -8.95
N GLY A 340 -18.45 -7.72 -8.28
CA GLY A 340 -19.77 -7.38 -7.75
C GLY A 340 -20.83 -7.23 -8.83
N ALA A 341 -20.45 -6.64 -9.98
CA ALA A 341 -21.29 -6.50 -11.16
C ALA A 341 -21.53 -7.82 -11.93
N GLY A 342 -20.88 -8.92 -11.53
CA GLY A 342 -20.95 -10.21 -12.24
C GLY A 342 -20.15 -10.27 -13.54
N ARG A 343 -19.34 -9.24 -13.85
CA ARG A 343 -18.50 -9.13 -15.06
C ARG A 343 -17.17 -9.88 -14.85
N TYR A 344 -17.26 -11.21 -14.76
CA TYR A 344 -16.08 -12.03 -14.41
C TYR A 344 -14.96 -11.99 -15.45
N ASP A 345 -15.28 -11.79 -16.74
CA ASP A 345 -14.26 -11.67 -17.79
C ASP A 345 -13.46 -10.38 -17.65
N GLU A 346 -14.13 -9.26 -17.35
CA GLU A 346 -13.47 -7.98 -17.05
C GLU A 346 -12.62 -8.09 -15.80
N MET A 347 -13.13 -8.69 -14.73
CA MET A 347 -12.40 -8.96 -13.50
C MET A 347 -11.12 -9.77 -13.77
N ARG A 348 -11.19 -10.86 -14.55
CA ARG A 348 -10.04 -11.69 -14.92
C ARG A 348 -9.02 -10.92 -15.75
N ALA A 349 -9.48 -10.13 -16.72
CA ALA A 349 -8.60 -9.29 -17.55
C ALA A 349 -7.85 -8.25 -16.70
N LEU A 350 -8.53 -7.57 -15.78
CA LEU A 350 -7.91 -6.63 -14.84
C LEU A 350 -6.90 -7.33 -13.93
N ALA A 351 -7.21 -8.52 -13.41
CA ALA A 351 -6.31 -9.30 -12.57
C ALA A 351 -5.04 -9.73 -13.33
N TYR A 352 -5.15 -10.21 -14.58
CA TYR A 352 -3.98 -10.52 -15.40
C TYR A 352 -3.15 -9.28 -15.72
N ARG A 353 -3.78 -8.12 -16.01
CA ARG A 353 -3.09 -6.84 -16.17
C ARG A 353 -2.34 -6.44 -14.90
N THR A 354 -2.93 -6.65 -13.72
CA THR A 354 -2.27 -6.38 -12.43
C THR A 354 -1.00 -7.23 -12.26
N CYS A 355 -1.03 -8.52 -12.60
CA CYS A 355 0.16 -9.37 -12.59
C CYS A 355 1.22 -8.84 -13.57
N LYS A 356 0.81 -8.59 -14.82
CA LYS A 356 1.70 -8.10 -15.89
C LYS A 356 2.39 -6.80 -15.51
N PHE A 357 1.63 -5.76 -15.20
CA PHE A 357 2.18 -4.45 -14.86
C PHE A 357 2.91 -4.44 -13.53
N GLY A 358 2.47 -5.26 -12.54
CA GLY A 358 3.14 -5.41 -11.25
C GLY A 358 4.58 -5.88 -11.40
N ILE A 359 4.82 -6.89 -12.24
CA ILE A 359 6.17 -7.39 -12.52
C ILE A 359 6.95 -6.36 -13.35
N LEU A 360 6.38 -5.83 -14.42
CA LEU A 360 7.08 -4.87 -15.30
C LEU A 360 7.54 -3.64 -14.53
N LEU A 361 6.67 -3.04 -13.72
CA LEU A 361 7.02 -1.88 -12.89
C LEU A 361 8.05 -2.20 -11.81
N SER A 362 8.00 -3.41 -11.24
CA SER A 362 9.03 -3.84 -10.29
C SER A 362 10.39 -4.02 -10.98
N LEU A 363 10.42 -4.59 -12.20
CA LEU A 363 11.66 -4.86 -12.92
C LEU A 363 12.40 -3.59 -13.36
N ILE A 364 11.71 -2.48 -13.62
CA ILE A 364 12.34 -1.17 -13.90
C ILE A 364 13.36 -0.81 -12.80
N PHE A 365 13.04 -1.09 -11.54
CA PHE A 365 13.95 -0.78 -10.43
C PHE A 365 14.82 -1.97 -10.04
N VAL A 366 14.22 -3.15 -9.96
CA VAL A 366 14.90 -4.36 -9.45
C VAL A 366 16.01 -4.80 -10.38
N LEU A 367 15.85 -4.68 -11.69
CA LEU A 367 16.83 -5.19 -12.66
C LEU A 367 18.17 -4.46 -12.58
N PRO A 368 18.25 -3.11 -12.79
CA PRO A 368 19.51 -2.39 -12.64
C PRO A 368 20.05 -2.43 -11.21
N LEU A 369 19.16 -2.38 -10.20
CA LEU A 369 19.54 -2.49 -8.80
C LEU A 369 20.23 -3.83 -8.50
N ALA A 370 19.68 -4.95 -8.96
CA ALA A 370 20.26 -6.27 -8.73
C ALA A 370 21.65 -6.43 -9.42
N LEU A 371 21.85 -5.82 -10.59
CA LEU A 371 23.13 -5.83 -11.27
C LEU A 371 24.20 -5.03 -10.56
N GLU A 372 23.90 -3.85 -10.03
CA GLU A 372 24.86 -2.97 -9.38
C GLU A 372 24.79 -3.01 -7.84
N LEU A 373 24.10 -4.00 -7.28
CA LEU A 373 23.75 -4.04 -5.86
C LEU A 373 24.97 -3.92 -4.93
N ARG A 374 26.06 -4.63 -5.21
CA ARG A 374 27.29 -4.55 -4.40
C ARG A 374 27.87 -3.15 -4.46
N THR A 375 27.99 -2.57 -5.65
CA THR A 375 28.51 -1.21 -5.82
C THR A 375 27.64 -0.17 -5.09
N ILE A 376 26.32 -0.33 -5.16
CA ILE A 376 25.37 0.56 -4.47
C ILE A 376 25.51 0.43 -2.96
N LEU A 377 25.61 -0.81 -2.44
CA LEU A 377 25.77 -1.04 -0.99
C LEU A 377 27.10 -0.49 -0.47
N ASP A 378 28.20 -0.68 -1.21
CA ASP A 378 29.51 -0.17 -0.84
C ASP A 378 29.54 1.36 -0.81
N LEU A 379 28.91 2.02 -1.79
CA LEU A 379 28.82 3.48 -1.84
C LEU A 379 27.87 4.05 -0.77
N TRP A 380 26.79 3.33 -0.44
CA TRP A 380 25.79 3.79 0.51
C TRP A 380 26.22 3.57 1.97
N LEU A 381 26.77 2.39 2.28
CA LEU A 381 27.04 1.95 3.65
C LEU A 381 28.51 2.04 4.04
N VAL A 382 29.41 2.29 3.09
CA VAL A 382 30.89 2.30 3.24
C VAL A 382 31.45 0.95 3.64
N ASN A 383 30.89 0.31 4.69
CA ASN A 383 31.21 -1.05 5.16
C ASN A 383 29.90 -1.83 5.34
N PRO A 384 29.36 -2.45 4.28
CA PRO A 384 28.14 -3.23 4.39
C PRO A 384 28.35 -4.48 5.29
N PRO A 385 27.37 -4.83 6.14
CA PRO A 385 27.42 -6.03 6.93
C PRO A 385 27.56 -7.31 6.07
N PRO A 386 28.05 -8.44 6.62
CA PRO A 386 28.33 -9.64 5.83
C PRO A 386 27.08 -10.19 5.14
N TYR A 387 27.26 -10.67 3.90
CA TYR A 387 26.19 -11.26 3.07
C TYR A 387 24.98 -10.38 2.80
N THR A 388 25.09 -9.05 2.98
CA THR A 388 23.98 -8.11 2.71
C THR A 388 23.53 -8.17 1.25
N ALA A 389 24.46 -8.25 0.29
CA ALA A 389 24.13 -8.30 -1.13
C ALA A 389 23.39 -9.59 -1.51
N GLU A 390 23.86 -10.74 -1.02
CA GLU A 390 23.25 -12.05 -1.27
C GLU A 390 21.82 -12.11 -0.73
N LEU A 391 21.61 -11.57 0.47
CA LEU A 391 20.29 -11.51 1.08
C LEU A 391 19.36 -10.54 0.34
N CYS A 392 19.89 -9.40 -0.10
CA CYS A 392 19.12 -8.46 -0.94
C CYS A 392 18.66 -9.13 -2.23
N TRP A 393 19.50 -9.92 -2.92
CA TRP A 393 19.07 -10.67 -4.11
C TRP A 393 17.93 -11.64 -3.82
N CYS A 394 18.01 -12.40 -2.72
CA CYS A 394 16.92 -13.29 -2.30
C CYS A 394 15.61 -12.50 -2.07
N ILE A 395 15.68 -11.38 -1.36
CA ILE A 395 14.50 -10.58 -1.02
C ILE A 395 13.92 -9.86 -2.25
N LEU A 396 14.76 -9.38 -3.17
CA LEU A 396 14.31 -8.81 -4.46
C LEU A 396 13.64 -9.88 -5.34
N LEU A 397 14.19 -11.09 -5.40
CA LEU A 397 13.59 -12.23 -6.10
C LEU A 397 12.22 -12.58 -5.47
N MET A 398 12.16 -12.66 -4.14
CA MET A 398 10.90 -12.86 -3.40
C MET A 398 9.86 -11.79 -3.76
N ALA A 399 10.27 -10.52 -3.88
CA ALA A 399 9.38 -9.43 -4.27
C ALA A 399 8.82 -9.60 -5.69
N ILE A 400 9.63 -10.02 -6.66
CA ILE A 400 9.17 -10.31 -8.02
C ILE A 400 8.18 -11.48 -8.03
N ILE A 401 8.47 -12.57 -7.29
CA ILE A 401 7.57 -13.72 -7.16
C ILE A 401 6.23 -13.27 -6.55
N ASP A 402 6.24 -12.44 -5.52
CA ASP A 402 5.02 -11.88 -4.91
C ASP A 402 4.16 -11.12 -5.92
N LYS A 403 4.78 -10.22 -6.70
CA LYS A 403 4.07 -9.40 -7.70
C LYS A 403 3.54 -10.23 -8.88
N SER A 404 4.19 -11.34 -9.20
CA SER A 404 3.77 -12.24 -10.28
C SER A 404 2.35 -12.79 -10.09
N ALA A 405 1.93 -13.00 -8.86
CA ALA A 405 0.63 -13.55 -8.50
C ALA A 405 -0.29 -12.52 -7.79
N ALA A 406 0.06 -11.22 -7.82
CA ALA A 406 -0.69 -10.18 -7.12
C ALA A 406 -2.14 -10.04 -7.63
N GLY A 407 -2.35 -10.09 -8.93
CA GLY A 407 -3.70 -10.03 -9.53
C GLY A 407 -4.57 -11.23 -9.16
N HIS A 408 -3.98 -12.43 -9.03
CA HIS A 408 -4.68 -13.63 -8.56
C HIS A 408 -5.15 -13.44 -7.10
N MET A 409 -4.29 -12.88 -6.24
CA MET A 409 -4.64 -12.53 -4.86
C MET A 409 -5.84 -11.58 -4.81
N LEU A 410 -5.82 -10.51 -5.62
CA LEU A 410 -6.92 -9.53 -5.66
C LEU A 410 -8.23 -10.15 -6.17
N ALA A 411 -8.18 -11.02 -7.18
CA ALA A 411 -9.35 -11.70 -7.71
C ALA A 411 -9.98 -12.68 -6.69
N VAL A 412 -9.16 -13.43 -5.95
CA VAL A 412 -9.62 -14.31 -4.86
C VAL A 412 -10.25 -13.49 -3.73
N ALA A 413 -9.61 -12.38 -3.35
CA ALA A 413 -10.13 -11.48 -2.33
C ALA A 413 -11.47 -10.85 -2.74
N ALA A 414 -11.63 -10.46 -4.02
CA ALA A 414 -12.87 -9.92 -4.57
C ALA A 414 -14.03 -10.92 -4.46
N LYS A 415 -13.78 -12.21 -4.71
CA LYS A 415 -14.80 -13.28 -4.57
C LYS A 415 -15.25 -13.47 -3.12
N GLY A 416 -14.40 -13.14 -2.14
CA GLY A 416 -14.73 -13.15 -0.71
C GLY A 416 -14.62 -14.50 0.00
N LYS A 417 -14.47 -15.61 -0.70
CA LYS A 417 -14.23 -16.95 -0.11
C LYS A 417 -12.74 -17.13 0.21
N ILE A 418 -12.26 -16.46 1.26
CA ILE A 418 -10.81 -16.34 1.54
C ILE A 418 -10.30 -17.25 2.65
N ALA A 419 -11.16 -17.91 3.44
CA ALA A 419 -10.76 -18.70 4.59
C ALA A 419 -9.65 -19.72 4.26
N ALA A 420 -9.93 -20.67 3.38
CA ALA A 420 -8.95 -21.68 2.98
C ALA A 420 -7.71 -21.07 2.29
N TYR A 421 -7.89 -20.01 1.52
CA TYR A 421 -6.80 -19.27 0.89
C TYR A 421 -5.87 -18.62 1.94
N GLN A 422 -6.41 -17.94 2.94
CA GLN A 422 -5.63 -17.30 3.98
C GLN A 422 -4.96 -18.31 4.92
N THR A 423 -5.63 -19.44 5.19
CA THR A 423 -5.01 -20.55 5.93
C THR A 423 -3.79 -21.10 5.20
N PHE A 424 -3.90 -21.33 3.89
CA PHE A 424 -2.77 -21.78 3.08
C PHE A 424 -1.65 -20.74 3.04
N LEU A 425 -2.00 -19.47 2.80
CA LEU A 425 -1.03 -18.37 2.73
C LEU A 425 -0.30 -18.17 4.07
N GLY A 426 -1.05 -18.02 5.16
CA GLY A 426 -0.49 -17.85 6.51
C GLY A 426 0.36 -19.04 6.92
N GLY A 427 -0.11 -20.27 6.69
CA GLY A 427 0.63 -21.50 6.95
C GLY A 427 1.93 -21.57 6.15
N SER A 428 1.91 -21.24 4.86
CA SER A 428 3.11 -21.20 4.01
C SER A 428 4.12 -20.16 4.50
N LEU A 429 3.65 -19.00 5.00
CA LEU A 429 4.53 -17.98 5.56
C LEU A 429 5.15 -18.40 6.89
N ILE A 430 4.38 -19.06 7.78
CA ILE A 430 4.87 -19.61 9.04
C ILE A 430 5.88 -20.73 8.78
N LEU A 431 5.66 -21.56 7.75
CA LEU A 431 6.58 -22.64 7.36
C LEU A 431 7.99 -22.14 7.01
N THR A 432 8.17 -20.83 6.74
CA THR A 432 9.49 -20.24 6.52
C THR A 432 10.41 -20.46 7.73
N LEU A 433 9.89 -20.42 8.96
CA LEU A 433 10.69 -20.56 10.18
C LEU A 433 11.29 -21.96 10.34
N PRO A 434 10.49 -23.05 10.31
CA PRO A 434 11.05 -24.39 10.41
C PRO A 434 11.95 -24.72 9.21
N LEU A 435 11.64 -24.23 7.99
CA LEU A 435 12.48 -24.45 6.82
C LEU A 435 13.85 -23.75 6.98
N ALA A 436 13.85 -22.48 7.39
CA ALA A 436 15.08 -21.74 7.66
C ALA A 436 15.89 -22.38 8.79
N TRP A 437 15.22 -22.82 9.87
CA TRP A 437 15.86 -23.52 10.98
C TRP A 437 16.53 -24.84 10.52
N ILE A 438 15.86 -25.65 9.72
CA ILE A 438 16.43 -26.89 9.15
C ILE A 438 17.67 -26.55 8.31
N PHE A 439 17.63 -25.51 7.48
CA PHE A 439 18.78 -25.12 6.66
C PHE A 439 19.96 -24.64 7.51
N VAL A 440 19.70 -23.90 8.58
CA VAL A 440 20.73 -23.44 9.52
C VAL A 440 21.36 -24.63 10.29
N VAL A 441 20.54 -25.55 10.80
CA VAL A 441 21.02 -26.71 11.54
C VAL A 441 21.79 -27.69 10.64
N ARG A 442 21.49 -27.72 9.32
CA ARG A 442 22.25 -28.50 8.30
C ARG A 442 23.49 -27.76 7.82
N ASP A 443 23.87 -26.66 8.46
CA ASP A 443 25.06 -25.85 8.15
C ASP A 443 25.16 -25.36 6.71
N LEU A 444 23.99 -25.03 6.10
CA LEU A 444 23.91 -24.48 4.74
C LEU A 444 24.29 -22.99 4.67
N GLY A 445 24.78 -22.42 5.76
CA GLY A 445 25.21 -21.05 5.87
C GLY A 445 24.07 -20.02 5.92
N PHE A 446 24.39 -18.73 6.13
CA PHE A 446 23.42 -17.66 6.37
C PHE A 446 22.49 -17.39 5.17
N VAL A 447 23.00 -17.47 3.95
CA VAL A 447 22.21 -17.15 2.73
C VAL A 447 21.04 -18.13 2.54
N SER A 448 21.13 -19.34 3.12
CA SER A 448 20.06 -20.33 3.08
C SER A 448 18.75 -19.84 3.72
N VAL A 449 18.83 -18.93 4.70
CA VAL A 449 17.67 -18.27 5.29
C VAL A 449 16.92 -17.43 4.23
N GLY A 450 17.65 -16.71 3.38
CA GLY A 450 17.08 -16.00 2.23
C GLY A 450 16.38 -16.95 1.25
N TRP A 451 16.99 -18.09 0.94
CA TRP A 451 16.37 -19.10 0.09
C TRP A 451 15.13 -19.75 0.69
N ALA A 452 15.10 -19.98 2.01
CA ALA A 452 13.87 -20.43 2.69
C ALA A 452 12.70 -19.43 2.49
N MET A 453 13.00 -18.14 2.53
CA MET A 453 12.00 -17.08 2.27
C MET A 453 11.55 -17.08 0.79
N VAL A 454 12.45 -17.32 -0.16
CA VAL A 454 12.12 -17.40 -1.60
C VAL A 454 11.23 -18.61 -1.87
N VAL A 455 11.59 -19.80 -1.35
CA VAL A 455 10.82 -21.03 -1.54
C VAL A 455 9.40 -20.90 -1.00
N THR A 456 9.24 -20.38 0.20
CA THR A 456 7.91 -20.22 0.81
C THR A 456 7.08 -19.13 0.11
N MET A 457 7.71 -18.08 -0.43
CA MET A 457 7.00 -17.11 -1.27
C MET A 457 6.58 -17.73 -2.62
N ALA A 458 7.39 -18.59 -3.21
CA ALA A 458 7.00 -19.35 -4.40
C ALA A 458 5.79 -20.27 -4.12
N MET A 459 5.75 -20.92 -2.94
CA MET A 459 4.58 -21.68 -2.49
C MET A 459 3.35 -20.78 -2.35
N CYS A 460 3.49 -19.58 -1.77
CA CYS A 460 2.40 -18.60 -1.69
C CYS A 460 1.90 -18.19 -3.07
N ALA A 461 2.79 -17.89 -4.01
CA ALA A 461 2.45 -17.52 -5.38
C ALA A 461 1.72 -18.66 -6.10
N TRP A 462 2.20 -19.89 -5.97
CA TRP A 462 1.53 -21.07 -6.48
C TRP A 462 0.12 -21.23 -5.91
N GLY A 463 -0.01 -21.11 -4.58
CA GLY A 463 -1.32 -21.15 -3.92
C GLY A 463 -2.30 -20.10 -4.45
N ARG A 464 -1.83 -18.85 -4.67
CA ARG A 464 -2.65 -17.78 -5.28
C ARG A 464 -3.17 -18.18 -6.65
N VAL A 465 -2.31 -18.73 -7.51
CA VAL A 465 -2.70 -19.20 -8.85
C VAL A 465 -3.69 -20.36 -8.77
N TRP A 466 -3.45 -21.32 -7.88
CA TRP A 466 -4.31 -22.49 -7.69
C TRP A 466 -5.71 -22.11 -7.18
N PHE A 467 -5.80 -21.26 -6.13
CA PHE A 467 -7.07 -20.77 -5.62
C PHE A 467 -7.81 -19.90 -6.64
N ALA A 468 -7.11 -19.03 -7.37
CA ALA A 468 -7.73 -18.22 -8.41
C ALA A 468 -8.28 -19.08 -9.57
N ARG A 469 -7.59 -20.17 -9.93
CA ARG A 469 -8.12 -21.14 -10.90
C ARG A 469 -9.43 -21.76 -10.41
N ARG A 470 -9.49 -22.19 -9.15
CA ARG A 470 -10.67 -22.86 -8.57
C ARG A 470 -11.85 -21.91 -8.32
N LEU A 471 -11.58 -20.72 -7.80
CA LEU A 471 -12.64 -19.82 -7.31
C LEU A 471 -13.14 -18.84 -8.38
N VAL A 472 -12.30 -18.45 -9.33
CA VAL A 472 -12.62 -17.41 -10.32
C VAL A 472 -12.31 -17.80 -11.76
N GLY A 473 -11.85 -19.04 -12.00
CA GLY A 473 -11.61 -19.58 -13.34
C GLY A 473 -10.39 -18.99 -14.06
N MET A 474 -9.41 -18.43 -13.34
CA MET A 474 -8.18 -17.90 -13.95
C MET A 474 -7.22 -19.04 -14.32
N GLY A 475 -6.92 -19.20 -15.61
CA GLY A 475 -6.09 -20.29 -16.12
C GLY A 475 -4.60 -20.12 -15.77
N ALA A 476 -4.01 -21.10 -15.07
CA ALA A 476 -2.59 -21.12 -14.74
C ALA A 476 -1.68 -21.11 -16.00
N ARG A 477 -2.09 -21.80 -17.07
CA ARG A 477 -1.36 -21.79 -18.36
C ARG A 477 -1.31 -20.40 -18.97
N CYS A 478 -2.41 -19.65 -18.92
CA CYS A 478 -2.46 -18.28 -19.41
C CYS A 478 -1.49 -17.37 -18.63
N TRP A 479 -1.46 -17.48 -17.30
CA TRP A 479 -0.53 -16.76 -16.44
C TRP A 479 0.93 -17.12 -16.77
N LEU A 480 1.25 -18.41 -16.86
CA LEU A 480 2.63 -18.87 -17.11
C LEU A 480 3.13 -18.42 -18.49
N PHE A 481 2.42 -18.81 -19.57
CA PHE A 481 2.90 -18.61 -20.94
C PHE A 481 2.63 -17.22 -21.50
N LYS A 482 1.56 -16.53 -21.07
CA LYS A 482 1.27 -15.18 -21.55
C LYS A 482 1.84 -14.06 -20.67
N ILE A 483 2.24 -14.35 -19.41
CA ILE A 483 2.77 -13.32 -18.52
C ILE A 483 4.19 -13.65 -18.07
N MET A 484 4.38 -14.78 -17.37
CA MET A 484 5.66 -15.07 -16.74
C MET A 484 6.78 -15.29 -17.75
N VAL A 485 6.63 -16.25 -18.67
CA VAL A 485 7.68 -16.62 -19.61
C VAL A 485 8.16 -15.43 -20.44
N PRO A 486 7.28 -14.64 -21.11
CA PRO A 486 7.76 -13.52 -21.91
C PRO A 486 8.37 -12.37 -21.10
N ILE A 487 7.88 -12.10 -19.87
CA ILE A 487 8.50 -11.08 -19.02
C ILE A 487 9.88 -11.54 -18.53
N THR A 488 10.02 -12.81 -18.19
CA THR A 488 11.32 -13.39 -17.81
C THR A 488 12.34 -13.30 -18.96
N ILE A 489 11.92 -13.58 -20.19
CA ILE A 489 12.79 -13.41 -21.38
C ILE A 489 13.23 -11.95 -21.51
N VAL A 490 12.30 -11.00 -21.44
CA VAL A 490 12.61 -9.56 -21.50
C VAL A 490 13.58 -9.16 -20.40
N ALA A 491 13.39 -9.65 -19.16
CA ALA A 491 14.27 -9.36 -18.04
C ALA A 491 15.68 -9.96 -18.23
N ILE A 492 15.79 -11.19 -18.74
CA ILE A 492 17.07 -11.84 -19.01
C ILE A 492 17.82 -11.08 -20.10
N VAL A 493 17.16 -10.71 -21.19
CA VAL A 493 17.77 -9.97 -22.30
C VAL A 493 18.25 -8.59 -21.83
N ALA A 494 17.37 -7.81 -21.17
CA ALA A 494 17.73 -6.49 -20.68
C ALA A 494 18.83 -6.54 -19.61
N GLY A 495 18.77 -7.53 -18.70
CA GLY A 495 19.80 -7.78 -17.70
C GLY A 495 21.15 -8.18 -18.32
N GLY A 496 21.14 -9.02 -19.35
CA GLY A 496 22.33 -9.39 -20.11
C GLY A 496 23.02 -8.19 -20.76
N PHE A 497 22.25 -7.32 -21.43
CA PHE A 497 22.80 -6.08 -21.98
C PHE A 497 23.32 -5.13 -20.88
N GLY A 498 22.58 -4.97 -19.78
CA GLY A 498 23.03 -4.16 -18.65
C GLY A 498 24.32 -4.70 -18.00
N TYR A 499 24.51 -6.02 -18.00
CA TYR A 499 25.71 -6.65 -17.45
C TYR A 499 26.99 -6.28 -18.25
N ILE A 500 26.87 -5.94 -19.53
CA ILE A 500 28.00 -5.54 -20.39
C ILE A 500 28.72 -4.31 -19.83
N SER A 501 28.03 -3.40 -19.18
CA SER A 501 28.62 -2.21 -18.56
C SER A 501 29.74 -2.54 -17.55
N ARG A 502 29.70 -3.72 -16.93
CA ARG A 502 30.71 -4.20 -15.97
C ARG A 502 32.06 -4.49 -16.59
N PHE A 503 32.09 -4.83 -17.85
CA PHE A 503 33.34 -5.04 -18.60
C PHE A 503 33.95 -3.70 -19.07
N ALA A 504 33.11 -2.67 -19.22
CA ALA A 504 33.54 -1.37 -19.72
C ALA A 504 34.06 -0.43 -18.63
N MET A 505 33.58 -0.57 -17.38
CA MET A 505 33.87 0.38 -16.30
C MET A 505 34.09 -0.28 -14.95
N LYS A 506 35.01 0.29 -14.14
CA LYS A 506 35.18 -0.07 -12.72
C LYS A 506 33.95 0.34 -11.89
N PRO A 507 33.74 -0.27 -10.69
CA PRO A 507 32.67 0.13 -9.76
C PRO A 507 32.68 1.63 -9.47
N SER A 508 31.60 2.33 -9.84
CA SER A 508 31.51 3.79 -9.73
C SER A 508 30.08 4.28 -9.95
N LEU A 509 29.73 5.49 -9.48
CA LEU A 509 28.44 6.12 -9.76
C LEU A 509 28.12 6.24 -11.26
N PRO A 510 29.06 6.67 -12.14
CA PRO A 510 28.81 6.67 -13.58
C PRO A 510 28.46 5.29 -14.15
N ARG A 511 29.10 4.20 -13.64
CA ARG A 511 28.74 2.83 -14.07
C ARG A 511 27.33 2.47 -13.68
N ILE A 512 26.88 2.81 -12.46
CA ILE A 512 25.48 2.58 -12.03
C ILE A 512 24.52 3.30 -13.00
N GLY A 513 24.81 4.55 -13.34
CA GLY A 513 24.03 5.32 -14.30
C GLY A 513 24.00 4.67 -15.70
N LEU A 514 25.15 4.21 -16.19
CA LEU A 514 25.27 3.54 -17.50
C LEU A 514 24.52 2.19 -17.49
N THR A 515 24.70 1.36 -16.46
CA THR A 515 23.99 0.08 -16.31
C THR A 515 22.47 0.30 -16.31
N THR A 516 22.00 1.29 -15.54
CA THR A 516 20.58 1.64 -15.49
C THR A 516 20.08 2.08 -16.87
N LEU A 517 20.81 2.98 -17.52
CA LEU A 517 20.45 3.48 -18.86
C LEU A 517 20.37 2.35 -19.90
N ILE A 518 21.38 1.47 -19.96
CA ILE A 518 21.40 0.34 -20.88
C ILE A 518 20.23 -0.62 -20.58
N CYS A 519 20.04 -0.98 -19.30
CA CYS A 519 18.91 -1.81 -18.91
C CYS A 519 17.57 -1.24 -19.39
N GLU A 520 17.32 0.05 -19.14
CA GLU A 520 16.05 0.68 -19.47
C GLU A 520 15.87 0.90 -20.98
N LEU A 521 16.94 1.24 -21.71
CA LEU A 521 16.92 1.36 -23.17
C LEU A 521 16.58 0.03 -23.87
N VAL A 522 16.90 -1.10 -23.25
CA VAL A 522 16.54 -2.43 -23.78
C VAL A 522 15.19 -2.89 -23.22
N PHE A 523 14.98 -2.74 -21.92
CA PHE A 523 13.79 -3.23 -21.22
C PHE A 523 12.50 -2.53 -21.70
N LEU A 524 12.50 -1.20 -21.75
CA LEU A 524 11.29 -0.44 -22.08
C LEU A 524 10.80 -0.70 -23.51
N PRO A 525 11.63 -0.70 -24.58
CA PRO A 525 11.19 -1.08 -25.91
C PRO A 525 10.71 -2.53 -26.00
N LEU A 526 11.44 -3.48 -25.40
CA LEU A 526 11.01 -4.88 -25.40
C LEU A 526 9.68 -5.06 -24.66
N ALA A 527 9.50 -4.41 -23.52
CA ALA A 527 8.24 -4.39 -22.78
C ALA A 527 7.11 -3.78 -23.63
N TRP A 528 7.39 -2.68 -24.34
CA TRP A 528 6.44 -2.01 -25.21
C TRP A 528 5.97 -2.88 -26.37
N PHE A 529 6.91 -3.49 -27.11
CA PHE A 529 6.58 -4.24 -28.33
C PHE A 529 6.10 -5.66 -28.05
N ILE A 530 6.66 -6.33 -27.04
CA ILE A 530 6.37 -7.74 -26.76
C ILE A 530 5.22 -7.90 -25.76
N ARG A 531 5.07 -6.95 -24.80
CA ARG A 531 4.19 -7.13 -23.66
C ARG A 531 2.92 -6.29 -23.66
N LEU A 532 2.93 -5.11 -24.29
CA LEU A 532 1.75 -4.27 -24.36
C LEU A 532 0.87 -4.67 -25.54
N ASP A 533 -0.43 -4.85 -25.28
CA ASP A 533 -1.42 -5.09 -26.33
C ASP A 533 -1.63 -3.82 -27.19
N SER A 534 -2.15 -3.98 -28.40
CA SER A 534 -2.40 -2.84 -29.32
C SER A 534 -3.28 -1.75 -28.67
N ALA A 535 -4.29 -2.13 -27.90
CA ALA A 535 -5.16 -1.22 -27.17
C ALA A 535 -4.42 -0.48 -26.04
N GLU A 536 -3.54 -1.15 -25.31
CA GLU A 536 -2.72 -0.56 -24.26
C GLU A 536 -1.70 0.43 -24.82
N ARG A 537 -1.04 0.06 -25.95
CA ARG A 537 -0.11 0.95 -26.68
C ARG A 537 -0.82 2.18 -27.22
N ALA A 538 -1.95 2.00 -27.89
CA ALA A 538 -2.74 3.11 -28.41
C ALA A 538 -3.17 4.07 -27.28
N TYR A 539 -3.59 3.55 -26.14
CA TYR A 539 -3.99 4.34 -24.98
C TYR A 539 -2.82 5.16 -24.42
N ILE A 540 -1.65 4.56 -24.24
CA ILE A 540 -0.45 5.25 -23.72
C ILE A 540 0.02 6.31 -24.73
N THR A 541 0.08 5.98 -26.04
CA THR A 541 0.49 6.91 -27.11
C THR A 541 -0.43 8.13 -27.19
N LEU A 542 -1.74 7.93 -27.14
CA LEU A 542 -2.74 9.01 -27.13
C LEU A 542 -2.53 9.96 -25.94
N ARG A 543 -2.10 9.42 -24.81
CA ARG A 543 -1.83 10.18 -23.59
C ARG A 543 -0.54 10.96 -23.66
N LEU A 544 0.54 10.35 -24.15
CA LEU A 544 1.80 11.04 -24.35
C LEU A 544 1.64 12.19 -25.36
N LYS A 545 0.91 11.97 -26.46
CA LYS A 545 0.59 13.05 -27.43
C LYS A 545 -0.16 14.23 -26.80
N ARG A 546 -1.09 13.98 -25.85
CA ARG A 546 -1.81 15.03 -25.14
C ARG A 546 -1.01 15.73 -24.04
N LEU A 547 0.10 15.17 -23.59
CA LEU A 547 1.03 15.82 -22.67
C LEU A 547 2.04 16.70 -23.41
N VAL A 548 2.35 16.35 -24.65
CA VAL A 548 3.28 17.11 -25.52
C VAL A 548 2.56 18.22 -26.29
N ASN A 549 1.30 18.00 -26.67
CA ASN A 549 0.43 19.01 -27.30
C ASN A 549 -0.81 19.20 -26.40
N PRO A 550 -0.75 20.13 -25.40
CA PRO A 550 -1.84 20.41 -24.47
C PRO A 550 -3.07 21.05 -25.13
#